data_d51513add90007cd9a7297a2624a0a52
#
_entry.id   d51513add90007cd9a7297a2624a0a52
#
_cell.length_a   1.000
_cell.length_b   1.000
_cell.length_c   1.000
_cell.angle_alpha   90.00
_cell.angle_beta   90.00
_cell.angle_gamma   90.00
#
_symmetry.space_group_name_H-M   'P 1'
#
loop_
_entity.id
_entity.type
_entity.pdbx_description
1 polymer ?
#
loop_
_entity_poly.entity_id
_entity_poly.type
_entity_poly.pdbx_seq_one_letter_code
_entity_poly.pdbx_strand_id
1 'polypeptide(L)'
;TVRHWFFSEERAACGYRDAIQGTEFLRLFDQYLAEYGHRAVGESDIMSPRIADQPDAVLALLRAQVRAGVTAPPQEVLSRQAQRREQALSEIARRFGWRRHRWLVFRWWYRRLSRFCALREENRHHLMYYSTAARHLLLRLGERMVERGSFAVREDVFYLTLDERIALTDGASRDWQSLVRRRREERLQYEALQGPETIRDWEAVV
;
A
#
# COMPACT_ATOMS: atom_id res chain seq x y z
N THR A 1 -29.17 4.68 9.79
CA THR A 1 -28.72 3.54 8.96
C THR A 1 -27.34 3.82 8.37
N VAL A 2 -26.54 2.76 8.12
CA VAL A 2 -25.18 2.84 7.48
C VAL A 2 -25.20 3.69 6.21
N ARG A 3 -26.22 3.51 5.37
CA ARG A 3 -26.37 4.27 4.11
C ARG A 3 -26.49 5.78 4.37
N HIS A 4 -27.27 6.20 5.35
CA HIS A 4 -27.40 7.61 5.68
C HIS A 4 -26.06 8.19 6.16
N TRP A 5 -25.41 7.55 7.11
CA TRP A 5 -24.09 7.96 7.58
C TRP A 5 -23.05 7.99 6.45
N PHE A 6 -23.08 6.99 5.55
CA PHE A 6 -22.11 6.88 4.47
C PHE A 6 -22.20 8.06 3.48
N PHE A 7 -23.36 8.67 3.30
CA PHE A 7 -23.59 9.79 2.37
C PHE A 7 -23.82 11.14 3.03
N SER A 8 -23.97 11.22 4.36
CA SER A 8 -24.12 12.49 5.08
C SER A 8 -22.82 13.30 5.06
N GLU A 9 -22.95 14.62 5.06
CA GLU A 9 -21.83 15.56 5.17
C GLU A 9 -21.46 15.84 6.63
N GLU A 10 -22.35 15.55 7.57
CA GLU A 10 -22.17 15.75 9.02
C GLU A 10 -21.27 14.69 9.66
N ARG A 11 -19.96 14.79 9.40
CA ARG A 11 -18.97 13.80 9.87
C ARG A 11 -18.24 14.19 11.15
N ALA A 12 -18.45 15.37 11.65
CA ALA A 12 -17.46 16.08 12.44
C ALA A 12 -17.42 15.73 13.94
N ALA A 13 -18.38 15.01 14.49
CA ALA A 13 -18.48 14.85 15.94
C ALA A 13 -18.27 13.42 16.47
N CYS A 14 -18.41 12.42 15.64
CA CYS A 14 -18.33 11.02 16.09
C CYS A 14 -17.45 10.19 15.14
N GLY A 15 -16.52 9.42 15.69
CA GLY A 15 -15.69 8.51 14.90
C GLY A 15 -16.55 7.51 14.11
N TYR A 16 -16.07 7.03 12.95
CA TYR A 16 -16.85 6.11 12.11
C TYR A 16 -17.34 4.88 12.88
N ARG A 17 -16.55 4.40 13.87
CA ARG A 17 -16.87 3.22 14.67
C ARG A 17 -18.15 3.42 15.48
N ASP A 18 -18.30 4.59 16.11
CA ASP A 18 -19.48 4.89 16.93
C ASP A 18 -20.72 5.10 16.06
N ALA A 19 -20.53 5.75 14.89
CA ALA A 19 -21.63 6.06 13.98
C ALA A 19 -22.27 4.81 13.33
N ILE A 20 -21.50 3.73 13.15
CA ILE A 20 -21.95 2.48 12.50
C ILE A 20 -21.80 1.26 13.40
N GLN A 21 -21.74 1.47 14.72
CA GLN A 21 -21.62 0.40 15.70
C GLN A 21 -22.74 -0.63 15.54
N GLY A 22 -22.41 -1.91 15.71
CA GLY A 22 -23.35 -3.04 15.63
C GLY A 22 -23.86 -3.35 14.21
N THR A 23 -23.32 -2.73 13.18
CA THR A 23 -23.70 -3.01 11.79
C THR A 23 -22.82 -4.11 11.16
N GLU A 24 -23.41 -4.87 10.25
CA GLU A 24 -22.68 -5.86 9.43
C GLU A 24 -21.55 -5.20 8.61
N PHE A 25 -21.73 -3.95 8.18
CA PHE A 25 -20.71 -3.20 7.47
C PHE A 25 -19.46 -3.00 8.35
N LEU A 26 -19.61 -2.61 9.61
CA LEU A 26 -18.49 -2.44 10.52
C LEU A 26 -17.75 -3.76 10.74
N ARG A 27 -18.49 -4.86 10.92
CA ARG A 27 -17.90 -6.20 11.07
C ARG A 27 -17.05 -6.60 9.86
N LEU A 28 -17.57 -6.40 8.65
CA LEU A 28 -16.84 -6.69 7.40
C LEU A 28 -15.63 -5.76 7.22
N PHE A 29 -15.79 -4.49 7.59
CA PHE A 29 -14.71 -3.51 7.50
C PHE A 29 -13.57 -3.83 8.47
N ASP A 30 -13.90 -4.23 9.71
CA ASP A 30 -12.89 -4.67 10.69
C ASP A 30 -12.18 -5.94 10.22
N GLN A 31 -12.90 -6.89 9.63
CA GLN A 31 -12.29 -8.07 9.02
C GLN A 31 -11.34 -7.68 7.85
N TYR A 32 -11.75 -6.74 7.00
CA TYR A 32 -10.89 -6.21 5.95
C TYR A 32 -9.63 -5.55 6.52
N LEU A 33 -9.75 -4.73 7.56
CA LEU A 33 -8.60 -4.10 8.21
C LEU A 33 -7.68 -5.12 8.88
N ALA A 34 -8.21 -6.18 9.47
CA ALA A 34 -7.42 -7.26 10.05
C ALA A 34 -6.62 -8.02 8.99
N GLU A 35 -7.20 -8.26 7.81
CA GLU A 35 -6.58 -9.01 6.74
C GLU A 35 -5.63 -8.14 5.88
N TYR A 36 -6.04 -6.90 5.55
CA TYR A 36 -5.31 -6.03 4.61
C TYR A 36 -4.77 -4.75 5.24
N GLY A 37 -5.00 -4.51 6.51
CA GLY A 37 -4.59 -3.29 7.20
C GLY A 37 -3.09 -3.03 7.21
N HIS A 38 -2.28 -4.07 7.06
CA HIS A 38 -0.83 -3.98 6.93
C HIS A 38 -0.35 -3.45 5.56
N ARG A 39 -1.24 -3.36 4.55
CA ARG A 39 -0.95 -2.83 3.22
C ARG A 39 -0.90 -1.30 3.23
N ALA A 40 -0.26 -0.73 2.20
CA ALA A 40 -0.19 0.72 1.98
C ALA A 40 -0.24 1.03 0.48
N VAL A 41 -0.52 2.28 0.13
CA VAL A 41 -0.42 2.74 -1.27
C VAL A 41 1.06 2.74 -1.71
N GLY A 42 1.95 3.26 -0.86
CA GLY A 42 3.40 3.25 -1.07
C GLY A 42 4.08 2.12 -0.30
N GLU A 43 3.78 0.85 -0.62
CA GLU A 43 4.20 -0.32 0.17
C GLU A 43 5.71 -0.43 0.39
N SER A 44 6.51 0.03 -0.56
CA SER A 44 7.98 -0.02 -0.48
C SER A 44 8.56 1.01 0.48
N ASP A 45 7.81 2.07 0.80
CA ASP A 45 8.22 3.09 1.75
C ASP A 45 7.69 2.76 3.16
N ILE A 46 8.63 2.56 4.09
CA ILE A 46 8.28 2.30 5.50
C ILE A 46 7.62 3.52 6.16
N MET A 47 7.83 4.73 5.63
CA MET A 47 7.18 5.96 6.12
C MET A 47 5.71 6.02 5.72
N SER A 48 5.30 5.36 4.62
CA SER A 48 3.92 5.37 4.16
C SER A 48 2.99 4.79 5.21
N PRO A 49 1.91 5.51 5.57
CA PRO A 49 0.92 5.01 6.52
C PRO A 49 0.25 3.75 5.97
N ARG A 50 -0.02 2.82 6.86
CA ARG A 50 -0.74 1.59 6.51
C ARG A 50 -2.24 1.86 6.43
N ILE A 51 -2.95 1.00 5.73
CA ILE A 51 -4.43 1.08 5.63
C ILE A 51 -5.07 1.14 7.02
N ALA A 52 -4.55 0.36 7.97
CA ALA A 52 -5.02 0.37 9.35
C ALA A 52 -4.74 1.70 10.08
N ASP A 53 -3.72 2.46 9.68
CA ASP A 53 -3.40 3.77 10.25
C ASP A 53 -4.39 4.86 9.78
N GLN A 54 -5.02 4.66 8.61
CA GLN A 54 -5.90 5.65 7.96
C GLN A 54 -7.20 5.01 7.43
N PRO A 55 -8.03 4.42 8.27
CA PRO A 55 -9.27 3.75 7.84
C PRO A 55 -10.26 4.72 7.16
N ASP A 56 -10.26 5.99 7.53
CA ASP A 56 -11.11 7.01 6.91
C ASP A 56 -10.79 7.26 5.44
N ALA A 57 -9.53 7.10 5.03
CA ALA A 57 -9.13 7.20 3.63
C ALA A 57 -9.76 6.08 2.79
N VAL A 58 -9.83 4.86 3.33
CA VAL A 58 -10.49 3.71 2.68
C VAL A 58 -12.00 3.97 2.56
N LEU A 59 -12.62 4.48 3.63
CA LEU A 59 -14.04 4.82 3.62
C LEU A 59 -14.35 5.93 2.60
N ALA A 60 -13.47 6.92 2.48
CA ALA A 60 -13.58 7.96 1.46
C ALA A 60 -13.49 7.40 0.04
N LEU A 61 -12.55 6.46 -0.21
CA LEU A 61 -12.40 5.77 -1.50
C LEU A 61 -13.65 4.95 -1.85
N LEU A 62 -14.14 4.13 -0.92
CA LEU A 62 -15.37 3.35 -1.10
C LEU A 62 -16.56 4.24 -1.45
N ARG A 63 -16.68 5.38 -0.76
CA ARG A 63 -17.72 6.38 -1.01
C ARG A 63 -17.60 6.98 -2.41
N ALA A 64 -16.40 7.32 -2.85
CA ALA A 64 -16.17 7.82 -4.19
C ALA A 64 -16.55 6.79 -5.26
N GLN A 65 -16.22 5.51 -5.06
CA GLN A 65 -16.59 4.42 -5.97
C GLN A 65 -18.10 4.23 -6.07
N VAL A 66 -18.80 4.24 -4.93
CA VAL A 66 -20.27 4.13 -4.92
C VAL A 66 -20.93 5.32 -5.62
N ARG A 67 -20.44 6.55 -5.40
CA ARG A 67 -20.92 7.76 -6.09
C ARG A 67 -20.68 7.70 -7.60
N ALA A 68 -19.56 7.14 -8.02
CA ALA A 68 -19.22 6.94 -9.44
C ALA A 68 -20.03 5.81 -10.10
N GLY A 69 -20.92 5.15 -9.37
CA GLY A 69 -21.74 4.05 -9.91
C GLY A 69 -20.95 2.77 -10.20
N VAL A 70 -19.76 2.60 -9.62
CA VAL A 70 -18.98 1.37 -9.74
C VAL A 70 -19.61 0.32 -8.84
N THR A 71 -20.64 -0.34 -9.36
CA THR A 71 -21.49 -1.31 -8.61
C THR A 71 -21.31 -2.75 -9.06
N ALA A 72 -20.46 -3.01 -10.06
CA ALA A 72 -20.24 -4.36 -10.55
C ALA A 72 -19.64 -5.23 -9.44
N PRO A 73 -20.29 -6.35 -9.07
CA PRO A 73 -19.75 -7.26 -8.07
C PRO A 73 -18.34 -7.74 -8.46
N PRO A 74 -17.39 -7.85 -7.53
CA PRO A 74 -16.03 -8.31 -7.83
C PRO A 74 -16.01 -9.66 -8.56
N GLN A 75 -16.95 -10.56 -8.23
CA GLN A 75 -17.10 -11.86 -8.88
C GLN A 75 -17.42 -11.73 -10.38
N GLU A 76 -18.23 -10.75 -10.75
CA GLU A 76 -18.55 -10.51 -12.16
C GLU A 76 -17.35 -9.97 -12.93
N VAL A 77 -16.56 -9.08 -12.32
CA VAL A 77 -15.31 -8.57 -12.91
C VAL A 77 -14.32 -9.72 -13.11
N LEU A 78 -14.12 -10.56 -12.09
CA LEU A 78 -13.23 -11.71 -12.14
C LEU A 78 -13.67 -12.74 -13.19
N SER A 79 -14.98 -13.03 -13.28
CA SER A 79 -15.51 -13.95 -14.28
C SER A 79 -15.32 -13.43 -15.72
N ARG A 80 -15.56 -12.14 -15.95
CA ARG A 80 -15.29 -11.50 -17.25
C ARG A 80 -13.80 -11.55 -17.63
N GLN A 81 -12.91 -11.31 -16.66
CA GLN A 81 -11.47 -11.43 -16.88
C GLN A 81 -11.07 -12.88 -17.21
N ALA A 82 -11.62 -13.85 -16.49
CA ALA A 82 -11.38 -15.28 -16.76
C ALA A 82 -11.85 -15.68 -18.17
N GLN A 83 -13.03 -15.23 -18.58
CA GLN A 83 -13.56 -15.49 -19.93
C GLN A 83 -12.67 -14.84 -21.01
N ARG A 84 -12.26 -13.59 -20.85
CA ARG A 84 -11.36 -12.91 -21.79
C ARG A 84 -10.02 -13.65 -21.92
N ARG A 85 -9.47 -14.12 -20.82
CA ARG A 85 -8.25 -14.93 -20.80
C ARG A 85 -8.41 -16.24 -21.57
N GLU A 86 -9.52 -16.95 -21.36
CA GLU A 86 -9.81 -18.22 -22.05
C GLU A 86 -10.02 -18.01 -23.56
N GLN A 87 -10.71 -16.95 -23.94
CA GLN A 87 -10.88 -16.55 -25.34
C GLN A 87 -9.54 -16.25 -26.01
N ALA A 88 -8.67 -15.48 -25.35
CA ALA A 88 -7.34 -15.15 -25.85
C ALA A 88 -6.49 -16.43 -26.03
N LEU A 89 -6.51 -17.34 -25.06
CA LEU A 89 -5.78 -18.61 -25.14
C LEU A 89 -6.30 -19.49 -26.28
N SER A 90 -7.63 -19.53 -26.49
CA SER A 90 -8.25 -20.28 -27.59
C SER A 90 -7.88 -19.69 -28.96
N GLU A 91 -7.80 -18.37 -29.06
CA GLU A 91 -7.37 -17.69 -30.29
C GLU A 91 -5.90 -17.96 -30.60
N ILE A 92 -5.02 -17.90 -29.60
CA ILE A 92 -3.61 -18.24 -29.73
C ILE A 92 -3.48 -19.71 -30.17
N ALA A 93 -4.23 -20.64 -29.56
CA ALA A 93 -4.22 -22.05 -29.93
C ALA A 93 -4.57 -22.25 -31.41
N ARG A 94 -5.61 -21.54 -31.89
CA ARG A 94 -6.02 -21.59 -33.32
C ARG A 94 -4.92 -21.06 -34.26
N ARG A 95 -4.21 -20.02 -33.88
CA ARG A 95 -3.10 -19.46 -34.67
C ARG A 95 -1.91 -20.44 -34.79
N PHE A 96 -1.69 -21.31 -33.81
CA PHE A 96 -0.67 -22.35 -33.91
C PHE A 96 -1.05 -23.48 -34.91
N GLY A 97 -2.34 -23.69 -35.16
CA GLY A 97 -2.87 -24.64 -36.13
C GLY A 97 -2.29 -26.05 -35.94
N TRP A 98 -1.66 -26.61 -36.99
CA TRP A 98 -1.05 -27.94 -36.98
C TRP A 98 0.24 -28.02 -36.13
N ARG A 99 0.83 -26.89 -35.74
CA ARG A 99 2.06 -26.83 -34.91
C ARG A 99 1.75 -27.05 -33.42
N ARG A 100 1.07 -28.14 -33.10
CA ARG A 100 0.61 -28.49 -31.74
C ARG A 100 1.73 -28.50 -30.71
N HIS A 101 2.97 -28.90 -31.08
CA HIS A 101 4.13 -28.90 -30.19
C HIS A 101 4.46 -27.48 -29.68
N ARG A 102 4.36 -26.47 -30.55
CA ARG A 102 4.60 -25.05 -30.14
C ARG A 102 3.53 -24.56 -29.18
N TRP A 103 2.30 -24.96 -29.41
CA TRP A 103 1.20 -24.66 -28.47
C TRP A 103 1.44 -25.30 -27.10
N LEU A 104 1.90 -26.55 -27.03
CA LEU A 104 2.20 -27.21 -25.77
C LEU A 104 3.34 -26.52 -25.01
N VAL A 105 4.41 -26.10 -25.70
CA VAL A 105 5.51 -25.32 -25.12
C VAL A 105 5.00 -23.98 -24.61
N PHE A 106 4.24 -23.23 -25.44
CA PHE A 106 3.66 -21.96 -25.01
C PHE A 106 2.78 -22.13 -23.77
N ARG A 107 1.88 -23.12 -23.78
CA ARG A 107 0.96 -23.41 -22.66
C ARG A 107 1.72 -23.77 -21.38
N TRP A 108 2.82 -24.52 -21.51
CA TRP A 108 3.68 -24.84 -20.37
C TRP A 108 4.33 -23.59 -19.77
N TRP A 109 4.93 -22.73 -20.61
CA TRP A 109 5.51 -21.46 -20.18
C TRP A 109 4.47 -20.51 -19.58
N TYR A 110 3.31 -20.39 -20.21
CA TYR A 110 2.21 -19.57 -19.72
C TYR A 110 1.78 -19.99 -18.31
N ARG A 111 1.60 -21.30 -18.09
CA ARG A 111 1.27 -21.83 -16.76
C ARG A 111 2.35 -21.54 -15.72
N ARG A 112 3.62 -21.69 -16.07
CA ARG A 112 4.75 -21.37 -15.21
C ARG A 112 4.76 -19.89 -14.86
N LEU A 113 4.68 -19.03 -15.87
CA LEU A 113 4.66 -17.58 -15.69
C LEU A 113 3.47 -17.14 -14.80
N SER A 114 2.28 -17.67 -15.05
CA SER A 114 1.10 -17.36 -14.23
C SER A 114 1.29 -17.74 -12.76
N ARG A 115 1.92 -18.88 -12.48
CA ARG A 115 2.27 -19.29 -11.11
C ARG A 115 3.31 -18.38 -10.48
N PHE A 116 4.36 -18.01 -11.21
CA PHE A 116 5.37 -17.09 -10.70
C PHE A 116 4.79 -15.71 -10.40
N CYS A 117 3.90 -15.20 -11.24
CA CYS A 117 3.22 -13.94 -10.98
C CYS A 117 2.36 -14.02 -9.70
N ALA A 118 1.62 -15.11 -9.50
CA ALA A 118 0.84 -15.32 -8.29
C ALA A 118 1.73 -15.41 -7.04
N LEU A 119 2.80 -16.21 -7.09
CA LEU A 119 3.77 -16.33 -5.99
C LEU A 119 4.46 -14.99 -5.67
N ARG A 120 4.75 -14.18 -6.68
CA ARG A 120 5.32 -12.84 -6.47
C ARG A 120 4.39 -11.96 -5.64
N GLU A 121 3.12 -11.94 -5.97
CA GLU A 121 2.13 -11.14 -5.22
C GLU A 121 1.90 -11.69 -3.80
N GLU A 122 1.88 -13.01 -3.66
CA GLU A 122 1.79 -13.66 -2.35
C GLU A 122 3.02 -13.35 -1.47
N ASN A 123 4.23 -13.47 -2.02
CA ASN A 123 5.46 -13.10 -1.31
C ASN A 123 5.47 -11.61 -0.93
N ARG A 124 5.01 -10.74 -1.82
CA ARG A 124 4.87 -9.31 -1.53
C ARG A 124 3.89 -9.07 -0.37
N HIS A 125 2.77 -9.76 -0.37
CA HIS A 125 1.79 -9.69 0.71
C HIS A 125 2.43 -10.07 2.06
N HIS A 126 3.15 -11.18 2.12
CA HIS A 126 3.85 -11.61 3.33
C HIS A 126 4.97 -10.66 3.76
N LEU A 127 5.74 -10.13 2.78
CA LEU A 127 6.79 -9.16 3.09
C LEU A 127 6.24 -7.91 3.78
N MET A 128 5.02 -7.49 3.43
CA MET A 128 4.39 -6.32 4.04
C MET A 128 4.06 -6.51 5.52
N TYR A 129 3.82 -7.74 6.00
CA TYR A 129 3.69 -8.00 7.44
C TYR A 129 4.98 -7.66 8.18
N TYR A 130 6.13 -8.10 7.68
CA TYR A 130 7.43 -7.79 8.28
C TYR A 130 7.74 -6.29 8.23
N SER A 131 7.45 -5.65 7.09
CA SER A 131 7.63 -4.20 6.93
C SER A 131 6.75 -3.42 7.92
N THR A 132 5.51 -3.87 8.15
CA THR A 132 4.60 -3.24 9.10
C THR A 132 5.04 -3.48 10.54
N ALA A 133 5.51 -4.67 10.88
CA ALA A 133 6.07 -4.93 12.20
C ALA A 133 7.29 -4.04 12.48
N ALA A 134 8.21 -3.93 11.51
CA ALA A 134 9.36 -3.04 11.61
C ALA A 134 8.93 -1.56 11.78
N ARG A 135 7.92 -1.12 11.00
CA ARG A 135 7.33 0.22 11.16
C ARG A 135 6.82 0.46 12.58
N HIS A 136 6.06 -0.47 13.13
CA HIS A 136 5.53 -0.34 14.50
C HIS A 136 6.64 -0.25 15.55
N LEU A 137 7.70 -1.05 15.42
CA LEU A 137 8.86 -0.96 16.30
C LEU A 137 9.55 0.40 16.21
N LEU A 138 9.72 0.94 14.99
CA LEU A 138 10.31 2.25 14.79
C LEU A 138 9.42 3.37 15.35
N LEU A 139 8.11 3.31 15.17
CA LEU A 139 7.20 4.28 15.75
C LEU A 139 7.23 4.27 17.27
N ARG A 140 7.32 3.09 17.91
CA ARG A 140 7.51 2.99 19.36
C ARG A 140 8.83 3.57 19.83
N LEU A 141 9.92 3.39 19.06
CA LEU A 141 11.18 4.07 19.32
C LEU A 141 10.98 5.59 19.21
N GLY A 142 10.29 6.05 18.16
CA GLY A 142 9.96 7.47 17.98
C GLY A 142 9.18 8.04 19.14
N GLU A 143 8.16 7.36 19.66
CA GLU A 143 7.37 7.76 20.83
C GLU A 143 8.28 7.98 22.06
N ARG A 144 9.17 7.04 22.35
CA ARG A 144 10.14 7.19 23.44
C ARG A 144 11.09 8.37 23.26
N MET A 145 11.45 8.69 22.01
CA MET A 145 12.33 9.83 21.72
C MET A 145 11.59 11.17 21.80
N VAL A 146 10.29 11.19 21.53
CA VAL A 146 9.43 12.36 21.82
C VAL A 146 9.37 12.60 23.33
N GLU A 147 9.13 11.57 24.15
CA GLU A 147 9.11 11.67 25.60
C GLU A 147 10.44 12.18 26.19
N ARG A 148 11.57 11.87 25.54
CA ARG A 148 12.91 12.36 25.91
C ARG A 148 13.24 13.75 25.35
N GLY A 149 12.35 14.36 24.57
CA GLY A 149 12.56 15.66 23.93
C GLY A 149 13.52 15.63 22.73
N SER A 150 13.92 14.45 22.26
CA SER A 150 14.82 14.30 21.09
C SER A 150 14.12 14.49 19.77
N PHE A 151 12.81 14.20 19.70
CA PHE A 151 11.98 14.35 18.50
C PHE A 151 10.77 15.25 18.78
N ALA A 152 10.24 15.87 17.72
CA ALA A 152 8.99 16.62 17.80
C ALA A 152 7.76 15.69 17.64
N VAL A 153 7.85 14.70 16.75
CA VAL A 153 6.83 13.70 16.52
C VAL A 153 7.47 12.32 16.34
N ARG A 154 6.74 11.24 16.60
CA ARG A 154 7.26 9.87 16.52
C ARG A 154 7.72 9.46 15.12
N GLU A 155 7.14 10.05 14.07
CA GLU A 155 7.49 9.81 12.67
C GLU A 155 8.90 10.35 12.32
N ASP A 156 9.51 11.19 13.17
CA ASP A 156 10.86 11.70 12.97
C ASP A 156 11.91 10.60 12.91
N VAL A 157 11.65 9.45 13.52
CA VAL A 157 12.50 8.26 13.47
C VAL A 157 12.80 7.79 12.04
N PHE A 158 11.91 8.05 11.09
CA PHE A 158 12.07 7.63 9.70
C PHE A 158 13.09 8.45 8.93
N TYR A 159 13.42 9.64 9.40
CA TYR A 159 14.46 10.49 8.82
C TYR A 159 15.88 10.12 9.25
N LEU A 160 16.04 9.12 10.14
CA LEU A 160 17.34 8.63 10.58
C LEU A 160 17.79 7.39 9.81
N THR A 161 19.09 7.30 9.52
CA THR A 161 19.71 6.07 9.02
C THR A 161 19.71 4.99 10.09
N LEU A 162 20.03 3.75 9.73
CA LEU A 162 20.10 2.65 10.69
C LEU A 162 21.16 2.93 11.77
N ASP A 163 22.36 3.38 11.37
CA ASP A 163 23.47 3.67 12.30
C ASP A 163 23.12 4.80 13.26
N GLU A 164 22.39 5.82 12.79
CA GLU A 164 21.91 6.91 13.63
C GLU A 164 20.84 6.45 14.63
N ARG A 165 19.97 5.51 14.24
CA ARG A 165 19.02 4.92 15.17
C ARG A 165 19.71 4.10 16.25
N ILE A 166 20.77 3.36 15.91
CA ILE A 166 21.60 2.65 16.88
C ILE A 166 22.27 3.66 17.80
N ALA A 167 22.95 4.67 17.27
CA ALA A 167 23.60 5.72 18.06
C ALA A 167 22.61 6.44 19.00
N LEU A 168 21.40 6.71 18.52
CA LEU A 168 20.32 7.29 19.31
C LEU A 168 19.91 6.40 20.49
N THR A 169 19.79 5.09 20.27
CA THR A 169 19.45 4.13 21.35
C THR A 169 20.57 4.00 22.35
N ASP A 170 21.83 4.11 21.92
CA ASP A 170 23.02 4.05 22.78
C ASP A 170 23.26 5.36 23.55
N GLY A 171 22.39 6.34 23.38
CA GLY A 171 22.42 7.60 24.13
C GLY A 171 23.39 8.65 23.57
N ALA A 172 23.77 8.57 22.29
CA ALA A 172 24.61 9.56 21.65
C ALA A 172 24.00 10.97 21.74
N SER A 173 24.76 11.92 22.27
CA SER A 173 24.35 13.32 22.35
C SER A 173 24.55 13.99 21.01
N ARG A 174 23.43 14.31 20.36
CA ARG A 174 23.40 15.01 19.06
C ARG A 174 22.12 15.83 18.98
N ASP A 175 22.14 16.92 18.23
CA ASP A 175 20.94 17.66 17.87
C ASP A 175 20.15 16.91 16.78
N TRP A 176 19.34 15.95 17.24
CA TRP A 176 18.51 15.11 16.38
C TRP A 176 17.39 15.90 15.71
N GLN A 177 16.85 16.93 16.38
CA GLN A 177 15.76 17.75 15.84
C GLN A 177 16.22 18.55 14.62
N SER A 178 17.40 19.19 14.70
CA SER A 178 17.94 19.92 13.55
C SER A 178 18.28 19.02 12.38
N LEU A 179 18.79 17.81 12.64
CA LEU A 179 19.06 16.81 11.61
C LEU A 179 17.77 16.39 10.89
N VAL A 180 16.73 16.06 11.66
CA VAL A 180 15.43 15.65 11.12
C VAL A 180 14.79 16.78 10.30
N ARG A 181 14.82 18.02 10.82
CA ARG A 181 14.28 19.19 10.12
C ARG A 181 14.94 19.37 8.75
N ARG A 182 16.26 19.34 8.69
CA ARG A 182 17.00 19.45 7.43
C ARG A 182 16.61 18.36 6.44
N ARG A 183 16.55 17.09 6.86
CA ARG A 183 16.18 15.97 5.98
C ARG A 183 14.73 16.02 5.53
N ARG A 184 13.84 16.56 6.36
CA ARG A 184 12.45 16.80 5.99
C ARG A 184 12.36 17.86 4.88
N GLU A 185 13.12 18.93 4.98
CA GLU A 185 13.21 19.98 3.97
C GLU A 185 13.80 19.44 2.66
N GLU A 186 14.91 18.69 2.74
CA GLU A 186 15.51 18.00 1.58
C GLU A 186 14.48 17.07 0.89
N ARG A 187 13.74 16.28 1.65
CA ARG A 187 12.68 15.41 1.10
C ARG A 187 11.59 16.20 0.36
N LEU A 188 11.10 17.27 0.95
CA LEU A 188 10.09 18.12 0.30
C LEU A 188 10.60 18.72 -1.02
N GLN A 189 11.89 19.09 -1.08
CA GLN A 189 12.51 19.53 -2.32
C GLN A 189 12.55 18.42 -3.37
N TYR A 190 12.92 17.19 -2.99
CA TYR A 190 12.92 16.04 -3.90
C TYR A 190 11.51 15.65 -4.38
N GLU A 191 10.53 15.71 -3.50
CA GLU A 191 9.12 15.43 -3.85
C GLU A 191 8.54 16.47 -4.83
N ALA A 192 9.06 17.70 -4.84
CA ALA A 192 8.68 18.74 -5.79
C ALA A 192 9.33 18.57 -7.18
N LEU A 193 10.37 17.74 -7.30
CA LEU A 193 11.02 17.48 -8.58
C LEU A 193 10.14 16.57 -9.46
N GLN A 194 9.86 17.02 -10.66
CA GLN A 194 9.22 16.19 -11.68
C GLN A 194 10.30 15.49 -12.50
N GLY A 195 10.57 14.24 -12.17
CA GLY A 195 11.46 13.42 -12.99
C GLY A 195 10.83 13.04 -14.33
N PRO A 196 11.61 12.85 -15.40
CA PRO A 196 11.10 12.33 -16.66
C PRO A 196 10.60 10.90 -16.49
N GLU A 197 9.49 10.54 -17.15
CA GLU A 197 8.94 9.17 -17.12
C GLU A 197 9.93 8.10 -17.61
N THR A 198 10.85 8.49 -18.48
CA THR A 198 11.87 7.60 -19.05
C THR A 198 13.20 8.33 -19.18
N ILE A 199 14.23 7.80 -18.53
CA ILE A 199 15.61 8.26 -18.69
C ILE A 199 16.22 7.43 -19.83
N ARG A 200 16.48 8.06 -20.98
CA ARG A 200 17.13 7.41 -22.14
C ARG A 200 18.65 7.59 -22.15
N ASP A 201 19.11 8.73 -21.68
CA ASP A 201 20.52 9.08 -21.54
C ASP A 201 20.74 9.59 -20.13
N TRP A 202 21.34 8.76 -19.29
CA TRP A 202 21.56 9.12 -17.91
C TRP A 202 22.67 10.19 -17.75
N GLU A 203 23.60 10.30 -18.74
CA GLU A 203 24.63 11.34 -18.79
C GLU A 203 24.07 12.76 -19.01
N ALA A 204 22.86 12.87 -19.49
CA ALA A 204 22.18 14.15 -19.72
C ALA A 204 21.44 14.68 -18.46
N VAL A 205 21.46 13.95 -17.36
CA VAL A 205 20.68 14.25 -16.14
C VAL A 205 21.57 14.69 -14.96
N VAL A 206 22.91 14.71 -15.14
CA VAL A 206 23.89 15.14 -14.13
C VAL A 206 24.32 16.61 -14.41
#